data_a700257b69f0463ac3d698b3a4328951
#
_entry.id   a700257b69f0463ac3d698b3a4328951
#
_cell.length_a   1.000
_cell.length_b   1.000
_cell.length_c   1.000
_cell.angle_alpha   90.00
_cell.angle_beta   90.00
_cell.angle_gamma   90.00
#
_symmetry.space_group_name_H-M   'P 1'
#
loop_
_entity.id
_entity.type
_entity.pdbx_description
1 polymer ?
#
loop_
_entity_poly.entity_id
_entity_poly.type
_entity_poly.pdbx_seq_one_letter_code
_entity_poly.pdbx_strand_id
1 'polypeptide(L)'
;MALKYNVPITAIYKHITESDYLINYSSKDFQYIIGNPPWGYEFSEDEKSKLRVLYKSASGKNIESYDVFIEQALNHLAVNGHLTYILPEAILNIKAHTEIRKIIIENCCIKNLDFLGNAFDGVQCPSIILDLQCTHSALSTLGMNVNTSTESFTINTERTVNSEYFSFTTSDAEYNVMNKIRNISNASYLLGNADFALGLSLIHISEPTRLALIS
;
A
#
# COMPACT_ATOMS: atom_id res chain seq x y z
N MET A 1 -1.96 21.50 -20.57
CA MET A 1 -2.21 22.40 -19.41
C MET A 1 -1.94 23.87 -19.76
N ALA A 2 -0.79 24.24 -20.31
CA ALA A 2 -0.46 25.63 -20.67
C ALA A 2 -1.53 26.35 -21.53
N LEU A 3 -2.07 25.66 -22.55
CA LEU A 3 -3.11 26.22 -23.44
C LEU A 3 -4.42 26.54 -22.74
N LYS A 4 -4.80 25.79 -21.69
CA LYS A 4 -6.06 25.98 -20.96
C LYS A 4 -6.01 27.18 -20.01
N TYR A 5 -4.85 27.47 -19.46
CA TYR A 5 -4.68 28.50 -18.43
C TYR A 5 -3.85 29.70 -18.90
N ASN A 6 -3.54 29.78 -20.20
CA ASN A 6 -2.73 30.87 -20.81
C ASN A 6 -1.37 31.10 -20.12
N VAL A 7 -0.77 30.01 -19.58
CA VAL A 7 0.54 30.05 -18.92
C VAL A 7 1.63 29.84 -19.97
N PRO A 8 2.64 30.70 -20.07
CA PRO A 8 3.75 30.52 -21.00
C PRO A 8 4.45 29.17 -20.73
N ILE A 9 4.74 28.42 -21.80
CA ILE A 9 5.49 27.13 -21.69
C ILE A 9 6.83 27.31 -20.96
N THR A 10 7.50 28.44 -21.18
CA THR A 10 8.76 28.78 -20.49
C THR A 10 8.64 28.89 -18.98
N ALA A 11 7.45 29.28 -18.47
CA ALA A 11 7.19 29.31 -17.04
C ALA A 11 7.06 27.88 -16.46
N ILE A 12 6.51 26.95 -17.25
CA ILE A 12 6.39 25.55 -16.84
C ILE A 12 7.76 24.87 -16.79
N TYR A 13 8.60 25.07 -17.80
CA TYR A 13 9.94 24.46 -17.85
C TYR A 13 10.84 24.84 -16.67
N LYS A 14 10.65 25.99 -16.06
CA LYS A 14 11.41 26.42 -14.88
C LYS A 14 11.14 25.55 -13.64
N HIS A 15 10.03 24.79 -13.65
CA HIS A 15 9.62 23.93 -12.55
C HIS A 15 9.82 22.44 -12.85
N ILE A 16 10.40 22.11 -14.02
CA ILE A 16 10.72 20.73 -14.39
C ILE A 16 12.21 20.52 -14.11
N THR A 17 12.52 19.55 -13.30
CA THR A 17 13.89 19.13 -13.00
C THR A 17 14.09 17.70 -13.49
N GLU A 18 15.12 17.47 -14.28
CA GLU A 18 15.57 16.13 -14.66
C GLU A 18 16.61 15.67 -13.64
N SER A 19 16.29 14.67 -12.85
CA SER A 19 17.19 14.10 -11.86
C SER A 19 16.74 12.72 -11.43
N ASP A 20 17.66 11.94 -10.88
CA ASP A 20 17.30 10.71 -10.16
C ASP A 20 16.64 11.08 -8.82
N TYR A 21 15.34 10.86 -8.73
CA TYR A 21 14.55 11.22 -7.55
C TYR A 21 14.99 10.47 -6.27
N LEU A 22 15.50 9.26 -6.42
CA LEU A 22 15.89 8.43 -5.27
C LEU A 22 17.28 8.75 -4.72
N ILE A 23 18.15 9.36 -5.54
CA ILE A 23 19.56 9.60 -5.16
C ILE A 23 19.84 11.11 -5.03
N ASN A 24 19.29 11.92 -5.95
CA ASN A 24 19.55 13.35 -6.04
C ASN A 24 18.36 14.16 -5.53
N TYR A 25 18.18 14.20 -4.23
CA TYR A 25 17.07 14.94 -3.66
C TYR A 25 17.39 16.41 -3.37
N SER A 26 16.38 17.26 -3.50
CA SER A 26 16.45 18.62 -2.99
C SER A 26 15.91 18.66 -1.56
N SER A 27 16.49 19.50 -0.71
CA SER A 27 16.05 19.68 0.70
C SER A 27 14.73 20.45 0.85
N LYS A 28 13.84 20.37 -0.14
CA LYS A 28 12.57 21.11 -0.12
C LYS A 28 11.47 20.23 0.46
N ASP A 29 10.74 20.76 1.44
CA ASP A 29 9.54 20.15 1.96
C ASP A 29 8.34 20.57 1.10
N PHE A 30 7.57 19.59 0.64
CA PHE A 30 6.41 19.79 -0.20
C PHE A 30 5.12 19.63 0.63
N GLN A 31 4.13 20.48 0.37
CA GLN A 31 2.79 20.30 0.94
C GLN A 31 2.00 19.19 0.25
N TYR A 32 2.26 18.98 -1.05
CA TYR A 32 1.60 17.96 -1.84
C TYR A 32 2.60 17.27 -2.76
N ILE A 33 2.62 15.94 -2.70
CA ILE A 33 3.32 15.08 -3.66
C ILE A 33 2.28 14.18 -4.30
N ILE A 34 2.18 14.23 -5.62
CA ILE A 34 1.21 13.44 -6.39
C ILE A 34 1.97 12.72 -7.50
N GLY A 35 1.67 11.44 -7.70
CA GLY A 35 2.34 10.71 -8.76
C GLY A 35 1.88 9.27 -8.95
N ASN A 36 2.50 8.64 -9.93
CA ASN A 36 2.44 7.22 -10.18
C ASN A 36 3.89 6.73 -10.24
N PRO A 37 4.43 6.21 -9.13
CA PRO A 37 5.80 5.71 -9.11
C PRO A 37 5.94 4.48 -10.01
N PRO A 38 7.15 4.14 -10.49
CA PRO A 38 7.34 2.96 -11.33
C PRO A 38 7.04 1.68 -10.54
N TRP A 39 6.32 0.73 -11.18
CA TRP A 39 6.02 -0.58 -10.62
C TRP A 39 6.91 -1.65 -11.25
N GLY A 40 7.49 -2.52 -10.41
CA GLY A 40 8.28 -3.65 -10.89
C GLY A 40 9.60 -3.25 -11.58
N TYR A 41 10.15 -2.09 -11.26
CA TYR A 41 11.47 -1.71 -11.77
C TYR A 41 12.55 -2.58 -11.12
N GLU A 42 13.37 -3.20 -11.94
CA GLU A 42 14.49 -4.04 -11.49
C GLU A 42 15.75 -3.19 -11.35
N PHE A 43 16.16 -2.94 -10.12
CA PHE A 43 17.39 -2.24 -9.79
C PHE A 43 18.61 -3.13 -10.06
N SER A 44 19.68 -2.55 -10.61
CA SER A 44 21.00 -3.17 -10.66
C SER A 44 21.58 -3.38 -9.25
N GLU A 45 22.59 -4.24 -9.10
CA GLU A 45 23.20 -4.50 -7.79
C GLU A 45 23.87 -3.25 -7.19
N ASP A 46 24.41 -2.36 -8.04
CA ASP A 46 24.98 -1.08 -7.60
C ASP A 46 23.90 -0.13 -7.06
N GLU A 47 22.75 -0.04 -7.74
CA GLU A 47 21.59 0.72 -7.27
C GLU A 47 21.04 0.14 -5.97
N LYS A 48 20.83 -1.18 -5.89
CA LYS A 48 20.38 -1.85 -4.67
C LYS A 48 21.30 -1.57 -3.48
N SER A 49 22.60 -1.58 -3.71
CA SER A 49 23.59 -1.28 -2.66
C SER A 49 23.45 0.14 -2.13
N LYS A 50 23.24 1.12 -3.01
CA LYS A 50 23.00 2.52 -2.64
C LYS A 50 21.66 2.68 -1.91
N LEU A 51 20.59 2.10 -2.46
CA LEU A 51 19.25 2.20 -1.88
C LEU A 51 19.16 1.60 -0.48
N ARG A 52 19.85 0.48 -0.22
CA ARG A 52 19.90 -0.14 1.12
C ARG A 52 20.58 0.74 2.17
N VAL A 53 21.45 1.65 1.78
CA VAL A 53 22.07 2.63 2.68
C VAL A 53 21.11 3.78 2.99
N LEU A 54 20.29 4.17 2.02
CA LEU A 54 19.44 5.35 2.09
C LEU A 54 18.05 5.06 2.67
N TYR A 55 17.49 3.87 2.42
CA TYR A 55 16.09 3.56 2.66
C TYR A 55 15.89 2.29 3.49
N LYS A 56 15.04 2.37 4.51
CA LYS A 56 14.65 1.23 5.33
C LYS A 56 13.80 0.23 4.53
N SER A 57 12.92 0.73 3.64
CA SER A 57 12.10 -0.09 2.75
C SER A 57 12.92 -0.94 1.79
N ALA A 58 14.18 -0.59 1.54
CA ALA A 58 15.10 -1.35 0.71
C ALA A 58 15.85 -2.48 1.45
N SER A 59 15.54 -2.77 2.71
CA SER A 59 16.25 -3.76 3.55
C SER A 59 15.99 -5.23 3.14
N GLY A 60 14.93 -5.50 2.37
CA GLY A 60 14.55 -6.84 1.92
C GLY A 60 15.50 -7.45 0.88
N LYS A 61 15.27 -8.76 0.59
CA LYS A 61 16.00 -9.44 -0.48
C LYS A 61 15.73 -8.81 -1.84
N ASN A 62 14.46 -8.55 -2.12
CA ASN A 62 14.01 -7.82 -3.31
C ASN A 62 13.61 -6.41 -2.85
N ILE A 63 13.95 -5.42 -3.66
CA ILE A 63 13.59 -4.02 -3.43
C ILE A 63 12.41 -3.71 -4.36
N GLU A 64 11.27 -3.39 -3.77
CA GLU A 64 10.10 -2.95 -4.51
C GLU A 64 10.23 -1.45 -4.82
N SER A 65 10.18 -1.10 -6.09
CA SER A 65 10.48 0.27 -6.52
C SER A 65 9.54 1.30 -5.89
N TYR A 66 8.24 1.07 -5.89
CA TYR A 66 7.30 2.03 -5.32
C TYR A 66 7.39 2.16 -3.79
N ASP A 67 7.88 1.16 -3.06
CA ASP A 67 8.13 1.28 -1.62
C ASP A 67 9.19 2.34 -1.33
N VAL A 68 10.29 2.32 -2.09
CA VAL A 68 11.37 3.29 -1.96
C VAL A 68 10.90 4.69 -2.37
N PHE A 69 10.07 4.79 -3.43
CA PHE A 69 9.48 6.05 -3.85
C PHE A 69 8.53 6.65 -2.79
N ILE A 70 7.77 5.82 -2.08
CA ILE A 70 6.92 6.26 -0.97
C ILE A 70 7.79 6.79 0.17
N GLU A 71 8.80 6.02 0.61
CA GLU A 71 9.70 6.45 1.69
C GLU A 71 10.39 7.76 1.35
N GLN A 72 10.91 7.90 0.10
CA GLN A 72 11.50 9.15 -0.36
C GLN A 72 10.50 10.30 -0.36
N ALA A 73 9.28 10.07 -0.82
CA ALA A 73 8.25 11.10 -0.80
C ALA A 73 7.93 11.54 0.63
N LEU A 74 7.81 10.60 1.56
CA LEU A 74 7.57 10.92 2.99
C LEU A 74 8.71 11.74 3.60
N ASN A 75 9.96 11.48 3.21
CA ASN A 75 11.12 12.27 3.65
C ASN A 75 11.10 13.72 3.13
N HIS A 76 10.31 14.00 2.10
CA HIS A 76 10.20 15.33 1.46
C HIS A 76 8.87 16.02 1.73
N LEU A 77 7.98 15.41 2.51
CA LEU A 77 6.74 16.04 2.90
C LEU A 77 6.95 17.00 4.08
N ALA A 78 6.35 18.17 3.97
CA ALA A 78 6.15 19.04 5.11
C ALA A 78 5.24 18.37 6.16
N VAL A 79 5.32 18.82 7.40
CA VAL A 79 4.37 18.41 8.43
C VAL A 79 2.94 18.73 7.97
N ASN A 80 2.04 17.77 8.08
CA ASN A 80 0.69 17.78 7.52
C ASN A 80 0.60 17.85 5.98
N GLY A 81 1.70 17.67 5.28
CA GLY A 81 1.71 17.50 3.82
C GLY A 81 1.06 16.18 3.40
N HIS A 82 0.61 16.14 2.15
CA HIS A 82 -0.09 14.99 1.57
C HIS A 82 0.71 14.31 0.46
N LEU A 83 0.73 12.98 0.51
CA LEU A 83 1.22 12.12 -0.55
C LEU A 83 0.05 11.36 -1.15
N THR A 84 -0.20 11.55 -2.44
CA THR A 84 -1.24 10.82 -3.17
C THR A 84 -0.61 10.06 -4.33
N TYR A 85 -0.56 8.73 -4.22
CA TYR A 85 0.01 7.86 -5.24
C TYR A 85 -1.01 6.86 -5.76
N ILE A 86 -0.87 6.51 -7.05
CA ILE A 86 -1.51 5.33 -7.64
C ILE A 86 -0.53 4.17 -7.45
N LEU A 87 -0.98 3.08 -6.84
CA LEU A 87 -0.15 1.95 -6.42
C LEU A 87 -0.82 0.62 -6.75
N PRO A 88 -0.05 -0.48 -6.87
CA PRO A 88 -0.61 -1.81 -6.82
C PRO A 88 -1.29 -2.06 -5.48
N GLU A 89 -2.48 -2.69 -5.51
CA GLU A 89 -3.20 -3.10 -4.29
C GLU A 89 -2.36 -4.03 -3.41
N ALA A 90 -1.40 -4.72 -3.99
CA ALA A 90 -0.44 -5.59 -3.33
C ALA A 90 0.27 -4.94 -2.12
N ILE A 91 0.45 -3.60 -2.13
CA ILE A 91 1.05 -2.88 -1.00
C ILE A 91 0.29 -3.10 0.30
N LEU A 92 -1.02 -3.37 0.23
CA LEU A 92 -1.86 -3.54 1.41
C LEU A 92 -1.61 -4.86 2.15
N ASN A 93 -1.22 -5.94 1.46
CA ASN A 93 -1.25 -7.28 2.03
C ASN A 93 -0.07 -8.20 1.69
N ILE A 94 0.77 -7.87 0.73
CA ILE A 94 1.92 -8.71 0.39
C ILE A 94 3.08 -8.47 1.37
N LYS A 95 3.73 -9.55 1.80
CA LYS A 95 4.82 -9.52 2.79
C LYS A 95 6.01 -8.66 2.36
N ALA A 96 6.30 -8.55 1.07
CA ALA A 96 7.38 -7.73 0.56
C ALA A 96 7.29 -6.27 1.02
N HIS A 97 6.06 -5.76 1.23
CA HIS A 97 5.78 -4.37 1.60
C HIS A 97 5.65 -4.12 3.11
N THR A 98 6.07 -5.07 3.96
CA THR A 98 5.94 -4.95 5.42
C THR A 98 6.67 -3.72 5.97
N GLU A 99 7.88 -3.44 5.49
CA GLU A 99 8.68 -2.31 6.00
C GLU A 99 8.07 -0.96 5.62
N ILE A 100 7.57 -0.81 4.38
CA ILE A 100 6.93 0.46 4.01
C ILE A 100 5.61 0.67 4.75
N ARG A 101 4.81 -0.38 4.98
CA ARG A 101 3.61 -0.27 5.83
C ARG A 101 3.95 0.14 7.26
N LYS A 102 5.05 -0.35 7.82
CA LYS A 102 5.55 0.06 9.13
C LYS A 102 5.92 1.54 9.17
N ILE A 103 6.63 2.03 8.16
CA ILE A 103 6.97 3.45 8.02
C ILE A 103 5.70 4.31 7.95
N ILE A 104 4.69 3.87 7.19
CA ILE A 104 3.40 4.57 7.09
C ILE A 104 2.71 4.61 8.45
N ILE A 105 2.65 3.49 9.18
CA ILE A 105 2.02 3.40 10.52
C ILE A 105 2.68 4.36 11.50
N GLU A 106 4.00 4.51 11.44
CA GLU A 106 4.76 5.31 12.39
C GLU A 106 4.67 6.82 12.12
N ASN A 107 4.40 7.22 10.87
CA ASN A 107 4.58 8.61 10.44
C ASN A 107 3.36 9.28 9.81
N CYS A 108 2.32 8.53 9.47
CA CYS A 108 1.23 9.03 8.62
C CYS A 108 -0.15 8.67 9.16
N CYS A 109 -1.14 9.49 8.75
CA CYS A 109 -2.56 9.09 8.74
C CYS A 109 -2.97 8.80 7.31
N ILE A 110 -3.73 7.72 7.08
CA ILE A 110 -4.35 7.45 5.78
C ILE A 110 -5.63 8.27 5.71
N LYS A 111 -5.76 9.14 4.71
CA LYS A 111 -6.92 10.01 4.52
C LYS A 111 -7.92 9.44 3.54
N ASN A 112 -7.42 8.83 2.47
CA ASN A 112 -8.27 8.25 1.45
C ASN A 112 -7.64 6.99 0.87
N LEU A 113 -8.48 6.00 0.58
CA LEU A 113 -8.12 4.76 -0.09
C LEU A 113 -9.19 4.43 -1.12
N ASP A 114 -8.85 4.58 -2.39
CA ASP A 114 -9.74 4.26 -3.51
C ASP A 114 -9.28 2.96 -4.19
N PHE A 115 -10.14 1.97 -4.24
CA PHE A 115 -9.91 0.73 -4.98
C PHE A 115 -10.36 0.90 -6.43
N LEU A 116 -9.41 0.91 -7.36
CA LEU A 116 -9.65 1.13 -8.79
C LEU A 116 -9.88 -0.17 -9.56
N GLY A 117 -9.58 -1.33 -8.97
CA GLY A 117 -9.52 -2.60 -9.68
C GLY A 117 -8.44 -2.58 -10.78
N ASN A 118 -8.70 -3.23 -11.91
CA ASN A 118 -7.79 -3.24 -13.05
C ASN A 118 -7.93 -1.94 -13.86
N ALA A 119 -7.28 -0.88 -13.42
CA ALA A 119 -7.43 0.46 -13.99
C ALA A 119 -6.61 0.70 -15.27
N PHE A 120 -5.66 -0.18 -15.59
CA PHE A 120 -4.76 0.00 -16.73
C PHE A 120 -4.95 -1.12 -17.77
N ASP A 121 -5.16 -0.73 -19.02
CA ASP A 121 -5.31 -1.67 -20.13
C ASP A 121 -4.05 -2.54 -20.29
N GLY A 122 -4.24 -3.85 -20.40
CA GLY A 122 -3.16 -4.82 -20.58
C GLY A 122 -2.37 -5.16 -19.31
N VAL A 123 -2.68 -4.54 -18.17
CA VAL A 123 -2.05 -4.83 -16.87
C VAL A 123 -3.07 -5.48 -15.95
N GLN A 124 -2.91 -6.78 -15.68
CA GLN A 124 -3.75 -7.50 -14.71
C GLN A 124 -3.22 -7.29 -13.29
N CYS A 125 -3.26 -6.05 -12.82
CA CYS A 125 -2.80 -5.67 -11.50
C CYS A 125 -3.83 -4.72 -10.86
N PRO A 126 -4.62 -5.18 -9.89
CA PRO A 126 -5.52 -4.32 -9.15
C PRO A 126 -4.76 -3.14 -8.53
N SER A 127 -5.32 -1.97 -8.66
CA SER A 127 -4.67 -0.71 -8.30
C SER A 127 -5.51 0.05 -7.29
N ILE A 128 -4.84 0.89 -6.51
CA ILE A 128 -5.44 1.79 -5.54
C ILE A 128 -4.93 3.21 -5.73
N ILE A 129 -5.70 4.20 -5.27
CA ILE A 129 -5.17 5.51 -4.91
C ILE A 129 -5.04 5.53 -3.39
N LEU A 130 -3.84 5.82 -2.93
CA LEU A 130 -3.53 5.96 -1.51
C LEU A 130 -3.16 7.41 -1.22
N ASP A 131 -3.94 8.07 -0.33
CA ASP A 131 -3.65 9.42 0.17
C ASP A 131 -3.19 9.32 1.62
N LEU A 132 -1.95 9.72 1.87
CA LEU A 132 -1.29 9.76 3.16
C LEU A 132 -1.08 11.21 3.59
N GLN A 133 -1.40 11.54 4.83
CA GLN A 133 -1.01 12.79 5.46
C GLN A 133 0.16 12.51 6.42
N CYS A 134 1.29 13.20 6.22
CA CYS A 134 2.45 13.08 7.09
C CYS A 134 2.22 13.82 8.41
N THR A 135 2.03 13.09 9.49
CA THR A 135 1.73 13.65 10.82
C THR A 135 2.88 13.49 11.81
N HIS A 136 3.90 12.70 11.46
CA HIS A 136 4.98 12.26 12.37
C HIS A 136 4.44 11.69 13.70
N SER A 137 3.29 11.08 13.65
CA SER A 137 2.64 10.42 14.77
C SER A 137 2.05 9.08 14.34
N ALA A 138 1.77 8.22 15.30
CA ALA A 138 1.17 6.92 15.03
C ALA A 138 -0.13 7.08 14.22
N LEU A 139 -0.34 6.14 13.29
CA LEU A 139 -1.48 6.12 12.39
C LEU A 139 -2.79 6.09 13.18
N SER A 140 -3.70 7.01 12.85
CA SER A 140 -5.11 6.92 13.19
C SER A 140 -5.92 6.63 11.94
N THR A 141 -6.90 5.76 12.07
CA THR A 141 -7.81 5.40 10.99
C THR A 141 -9.12 6.21 11.02
N LEU A 142 -9.31 7.04 12.05
CA LEU A 142 -10.52 7.86 12.18
C LEU A 142 -10.60 8.91 11.07
N GLY A 143 -11.77 8.98 10.42
CA GLY A 143 -12.02 9.89 9.32
C GLY A 143 -11.40 9.47 7.99
N MET A 144 -10.81 8.30 7.89
CA MET A 144 -10.35 7.73 6.63
C MET A 144 -11.53 7.40 5.72
N ASN A 145 -11.48 7.87 4.49
CA ASN A 145 -12.46 7.51 3.46
C ASN A 145 -11.99 6.28 2.69
N VAL A 146 -12.90 5.36 2.47
CA VAL A 146 -12.67 4.15 1.67
C VAL A 146 -13.70 4.10 0.56
N ASN A 147 -13.22 3.98 -0.68
CA ASN A 147 -14.05 3.88 -1.87
C ASN A 147 -13.72 2.56 -2.60
N THR A 148 -14.70 1.70 -2.71
CA THR A 148 -14.60 0.46 -3.48
C THR A 148 -15.49 0.55 -4.74
N SER A 149 -15.47 -0.46 -5.58
CA SER A 149 -16.37 -0.52 -6.76
C SER A 149 -17.86 -0.58 -6.39
N THR A 150 -18.19 -1.00 -5.17
CA THR A 150 -19.56 -1.26 -4.72
C THR A 150 -20.05 -0.26 -3.70
N GLU A 151 -19.17 0.32 -2.89
CA GLU A 151 -19.55 1.18 -1.79
C GLU A 151 -18.47 2.21 -1.46
N SER A 152 -18.91 3.27 -0.78
CA SER A 152 -18.05 4.30 -0.21
C SER A 152 -18.45 4.54 1.23
N PHE A 153 -17.50 4.58 2.14
CA PHE A 153 -17.75 4.84 3.55
C PHE A 153 -16.58 5.55 4.22
N THR A 154 -16.86 6.14 5.37
CA THR A 154 -15.84 6.74 6.24
C THR A 154 -15.68 5.86 7.48
N ILE A 155 -14.45 5.61 7.89
CA ILE A 155 -14.12 4.87 9.10
C ILE A 155 -14.30 5.79 10.31
N ASN A 156 -15.28 5.48 11.16
CA ASN A 156 -15.56 6.22 12.39
C ASN A 156 -15.22 5.42 13.66
N THR A 157 -14.77 4.18 13.50
CA THR A 157 -14.29 3.34 14.58
C THR A 157 -12.81 3.09 14.40
N GLU A 158 -11.96 3.46 15.37
CA GLU A 158 -10.52 3.24 15.28
C GLU A 158 -10.20 1.77 15.02
N ARG A 159 -9.38 1.52 14.00
CA ARG A 159 -8.98 0.17 13.58
C ARG A 159 -7.64 -0.20 14.19
N THR A 160 -7.51 -1.44 14.63
CA THR A 160 -6.20 -1.99 14.94
C THR A 160 -5.45 -2.25 13.65
N VAL A 161 -4.33 -1.58 13.47
CA VAL A 161 -3.48 -1.68 12.26
C VAL A 161 -2.16 -2.31 12.63
N ASN A 162 -1.66 -3.19 11.80
CA ASN A 162 -0.33 -3.78 11.91
C ASN A 162 0.38 -3.75 10.54
N SER A 163 1.69 -3.92 10.55
CA SER A 163 2.49 -3.86 9.33
C SER A 163 2.42 -5.13 8.45
N GLU A 164 1.81 -6.20 8.92
CA GLU A 164 1.69 -7.43 8.14
C GLU A 164 0.69 -7.26 7.00
N TYR A 165 -0.43 -6.57 7.29
CA TYR A 165 -1.44 -6.25 6.29
C TYR A 165 -2.28 -5.05 6.71
N PHE A 166 -2.79 -4.32 5.71
CA PHE A 166 -3.79 -3.27 5.83
C PHE A 166 -5.14 -3.81 5.36
N SER A 167 -6.12 -3.91 6.26
CA SER A 167 -7.47 -4.38 5.94
C SER A 167 -8.48 -3.29 6.26
N PHE A 168 -8.85 -2.52 5.24
CA PHE A 168 -9.77 -1.38 5.36
C PHE A 168 -11.04 -1.52 4.53
N THR A 169 -11.28 -2.67 3.90
CA THR A 169 -12.43 -2.91 3.01
C THR A 169 -13.74 -3.17 3.74
N THR A 170 -13.73 -3.28 5.06
CA THR A 170 -14.92 -3.55 5.85
C THR A 170 -15.50 -2.26 6.43
N SER A 171 -16.83 -2.12 6.41
CA SER A 171 -17.54 -1.05 7.12
C SER A 171 -17.35 -1.15 8.64
N ASP A 172 -17.71 -0.10 9.38
CA ASP A 172 -17.63 -0.12 10.84
C ASP A 172 -18.53 -1.20 11.46
N ALA A 173 -19.68 -1.47 10.85
CA ALA A 173 -20.58 -2.51 11.32
C ALA A 173 -19.94 -3.90 11.22
N GLU A 174 -19.35 -4.21 10.08
CA GLU A 174 -18.63 -5.48 9.84
C GLU A 174 -17.41 -5.60 10.74
N TYR A 175 -16.63 -4.54 10.87
CA TYR A 175 -15.47 -4.52 11.76
C TYR A 175 -15.84 -4.82 13.21
N ASN A 176 -16.94 -4.23 13.70
CA ASN A 176 -17.45 -4.47 15.06
C ASN A 176 -17.91 -5.92 15.24
N VAL A 177 -18.54 -6.53 14.24
CA VAL A 177 -18.91 -7.95 14.25
C VAL A 177 -17.65 -8.82 14.30
N MET A 178 -16.67 -8.56 13.44
CA MET A 178 -15.39 -9.28 13.44
C MET A 178 -14.64 -9.17 14.76
N ASN A 179 -14.64 -8.01 15.39
CA ASN A 179 -14.03 -7.83 16.71
C ASN A 179 -14.76 -8.60 17.82
N LYS A 180 -16.09 -8.64 17.78
CA LYS A 180 -16.86 -9.49 18.70
C LYS A 180 -16.47 -10.96 18.55
N ILE A 181 -16.36 -11.46 17.31
CA ILE A 181 -15.96 -12.85 17.05
C ILE A 181 -14.54 -13.11 17.56
N ARG A 182 -13.59 -12.22 17.29
CA ARG A 182 -12.19 -12.35 17.75
C ARG A 182 -12.05 -12.37 19.28
N ASN A 183 -12.95 -11.67 19.97
CA ASN A 183 -12.93 -11.56 21.43
C ASN A 183 -13.74 -12.64 22.16
N ILE A 184 -14.34 -13.60 21.45
CA ILE A 184 -15.01 -14.75 22.07
C ILE A 184 -13.92 -15.64 22.68
N SER A 185 -13.95 -15.80 24.00
CA SER A 185 -12.92 -16.52 24.78
C SER A 185 -12.75 -17.99 24.38
N ASN A 186 -13.78 -18.59 23.80
CA ASN A 186 -13.80 -20.00 23.37
C ASN A 186 -13.56 -20.15 21.85
N ALA A 187 -13.31 -19.06 21.12
CA ALA A 187 -12.97 -19.15 19.71
C ALA A 187 -11.55 -19.69 19.57
N SER A 188 -11.40 -20.86 18.97
CA SER A 188 -10.10 -21.43 18.63
C SER A 188 -9.74 -21.02 17.21
N TYR A 189 -8.52 -20.54 17.03
CA TYR A 189 -7.99 -20.38 15.67
C TYR A 189 -7.74 -21.75 15.07
N LEU A 190 -8.14 -21.95 13.82
CA LEU A 190 -7.90 -23.19 13.08
C LEU A 190 -6.41 -23.50 12.98
N LEU A 191 -5.59 -22.47 12.82
CA LEU A 191 -4.14 -22.62 12.78
C LEU A 191 -3.62 -23.04 14.17
N GLY A 192 -3.00 -24.21 14.25
CA GLY A 192 -2.52 -24.81 15.51
C GLY A 192 -3.51 -25.70 16.23
N ASN A 193 -4.79 -25.75 15.83
CA ASN A 193 -5.81 -26.64 16.40
C ASN A 193 -6.36 -27.67 15.42
N ALA A 194 -5.91 -27.69 14.18
CA ALA A 194 -6.28 -28.66 13.17
C ALA A 194 -5.08 -29.02 12.32
N ASP A 195 -4.92 -30.29 12.01
CA ASP A 195 -3.96 -30.80 11.04
C ASP A 195 -4.54 -30.59 9.64
N PHE A 196 -4.40 -29.37 9.12
CA PHE A 196 -4.71 -29.13 7.71
C PHE A 196 -3.57 -28.36 7.04
N ALA A 197 -3.30 -28.73 5.80
CA ALA A 197 -2.37 -28.04 4.94
C ALA A 197 -3.16 -27.23 3.91
N LEU A 198 -2.83 -25.98 3.72
CA LEU A 198 -3.29 -25.19 2.58
C LEU A 198 -2.61 -25.71 1.33
N GLY A 199 -3.22 -26.68 0.67
CA GLY A 199 -2.83 -27.14 -0.66
C GLY A 199 -3.28 -26.09 -1.69
N LEU A 200 -2.35 -25.34 -2.24
CA LEU A 200 -2.62 -24.37 -3.32
C LEU A 200 -2.78 -25.03 -4.71
N SER A 201 -2.78 -26.35 -4.80
CA SER A 201 -2.93 -27.05 -6.05
C SER A 201 -4.36 -27.52 -6.25
N LEU A 202 -5.04 -27.01 -7.27
CA LEU A 202 -6.34 -27.48 -7.74
C LEU A 202 -6.35 -28.99 -8.09
N ILE A 203 -5.20 -29.60 -8.30
CA ILE A 203 -5.02 -31.03 -8.60
C ILE A 203 -5.40 -31.87 -7.37
N HIS A 204 -5.15 -31.39 -6.16
CA HIS A 204 -5.47 -32.12 -4.93
C HIS A 204 -6.94 -32.07 -4.54
N ILE A 205 -7.75 -31.22 -5.13
CA ILE A 205 -9.19 -31.13 -4.87
C ILE A 205 -9.95 -32.24 -5.62
N SER A 206 -9.41 -32.74 -6.73
CA SER A 206 -10.06 -33.78 -7.55
C SER A 206 -9.66 -35.21 -7.19
N GLU A 207 -8.57 -35.43 -6.44
CA GLU A 207 -8.10 -36.77 -6.11
C GLU A 207 -8.90 -37.51 -5.02
N PRO A 208 -9.44 -36.87 -3.97
CA PRO A 208 -10.22 -37.60 -2.96
C PRO A 208 -11.44 -38.32 -3.52
N THR A 209 -11.98 -37.82 -4.63
CA THR A 209 -13.17 -38.42 -5.27
C THR A 209 -12.83 -39.71 -6.06
N ARG A 210 -11.59 -39.88 -6.48
CA ARG A 210 -11.15 -41.10 -7.18
C ARG A 210 -10.85 -42.26 -6.23
N LEU A 211 -10.33 -41.96 -5.06
CA LEU A 211 -10.00 -43.01 -4.04
C LEU A 211 -11.24 -43.58 -3.37
N ALA A 212 -12.33 -42.87 -3.31
CA ALA A 212 -13.61 -43.34 -2.77
C ALA A 212 -14.37 -44.32 -3.70
N LEU A 213 -13.92 -44.48 -4.95
CA LEU A 213 -14.57 -45.36 -5.95
C LEU A 213 -13.84 -46.69 -6.15
N ILE A 214 -12.81 -46.99 -5.34
CA ILE A 214 -11.98 -48.24 -5.48
C ILE A 214 -12.12 -49.14 -4.23
N SER A 215 -13.11 -48.92 -3.42
CA SER A 215 -13.41 -49.86 -2.32
C SER A 215 -14.75 -50.55 -2.53
#